data_db6f0ddb7f125db8ea493d94fa9c3285
#
_entry.id   db6f0ddb7f125db8ea493d94fa9c3285
#
_cell.length_a   1.000
_cell.length_b   1.000
_cell.length_c   1.000
_cell.angle_alpha   90.00
_cell.angle_beta   90.00
_cell.angle_gamma   90.00
#
_symmetry.space_group_name_H-M   'P 1'
#
loop_
_entity.id
_entity.type
_entity.pdbx_description
1 polymer ?
#
loop_
_entity_poly.entity_id
_entity_poly.type
_entity_poly.pdbx_seq_one_letter_code
_entity_poly.pdbx_strand_id
1 'polypeptide(L)' 'MKVSEIRALTDEELNAKLKELKSELFNLRFSQATGSLTNPMQLHNIKKDIARINTILRERKA' A
#
# COMPACT_ATOMS: atom_id res chain seq x y z
N MET A 1 -7.48 -1.43 3.42
CA MET A 1 -7.38 -1.05 4.86
C MET A 1 -8.31 0.10 5.15
N LYS A 2 -8.92 0.07 6.32
CA LYS A 2 -9.76 1.18 6.76
C LYS A 2 -8.90 2.31 7.32
N VAL A 3 -9.34 3.55 7.13
CA VAL A 3 -8.62 4.72 7.64
C VAL A 3 -8.43 4.66 9.15
N SER A 4 -9.44 4.18 9.88
CA SER A 4 -9.36 4.03 11.33
C SER A 4 -8.24 3.08 11.76
N GLU A 5 -8.03 2.00 11.02
CA GLU A 5 -6.95 1.05 11.28
C GLU A 5 -5.58 1.70 11.05
N ILE A 6 -5.46 2.46 9.96
CA ILE A 6 -4.22 3.16 9.63
C ILE A 6 -3.89 4.20 10.71
N ARG A 7 -4.88 4.94 11.17
CA ARG A 7 -4.69 5.97 12.21
C ARG A 7 -4.29 5.38 13.56
N ALA A 8 -4.62 4.12 13.81
CA ALA A 8 -4.24 3.43 15.04
C ALA A 8 -2.77 2.99 15.07
N LEU A 9 -2.10 2.98 13.92
CA LEU A 9 -0.71 2.54 13.81
C LEU A 9 0.27 3.67 14.12
N THR A 10 1.45 3.29 14.63
CA THR A 10 2.55 4.25 14.82
C THR A 10 3.19 4.59 13.48
N ASP A 11 3.99 5.66 13.44
CA ASP A 11 4.71 6.05 12.22
C ASP A 11 5.62 4.93 11.73
N GLU A 12 6.31 4.25 12.64
CA GLU A 12 7.17 3.13 12.30
C GLU A 12 6.38 1.99 11.67
N GLU A 13 5.22 1.67 12.24
CA GLU A 13 4.34 0.63 11.71
C GLU A 13 3.80 1.02 10.33
N LEU A 14 3.44 2.29 10.15
CA LEU A 14 2.98 2.79 8.86
C LEU A 14 4.07 2.70 7.80
N ASN A 15 5.30 3.07 8.13
CA ASN A 15 6.42 2.99 7.22
C ASN A 15 6.74 1.54 6.83
N ALA A 16 6.68 0.62 7.80
CA ALA A 16 6.88 -0.80 7.55
C ALA A 16 5.79 -1.35 6.62
N LYS A 17 4.53 -0.99 6.88
CA LYS A 17 3.41 -1.41 6.05
C LYS A 17 3.51 -0.85 4.64
N LEU A 18 3.91 0.40 4.52
CA LEU A 18 4.10 1.05 3.23
C LEU A 18 5.17 0.33 2.39
N LYS A 19 6.28 -0.02 3.02
CA LYS A 19 7.36 -0.76 2.36
C LYS A 19 6.87 -2.13 1.87
N GLU A 20 6.13 -2.83 2.71
CA GLU A 20 5.54 -4.12 2.39
C GLU A 20 4.59 -4.01 1.18
N LEU A 21 3.71 -3.01 1.20
CA LEU A 21 2.75 -2.79 0.12
C LEU A 21 3.46 -2.43 -1.19
N LYS A 22 4.51 -1.63 -1.14
CA LYS A 22 5.30 -1.29 -2.33
C LYS A 22 5.96 -2.53 -2.92
N SER A 23 6.45 -3.42 -2.08
CA SER A 23 7.05 -4.68 -2.50
C SER A 23 6.01 -5.57 -3.20
N GLU A 24 4.83 -5.69 -2.62
CA GLU A 24 3.72 -6.44 -3.22
C GLU A 24 3.32 -5.87 -4.57
N LEU A 25 3.23 -4.55 -4.66
CA LEU A 25 2.88 -3.87 -5.91
C LEU A 25 3.91 -4.16 -7.00
N PHE A 26 5.19 -4.11 -6.65
CA PHE A 26 6.26 -4.44 -7.58
C PHE A 26 6.15 -5.87 -8.09
N ASN A 27 5.93 -6.81 -7.18
CA ASN A 27 5.78 -8.23 -7.53
C ASN A 27 4.58 -8.47 -8.44
N LEU A 28 3.46 -7.83 -8.17
CA LEU A 28 2.27 -7.98 -9.00
C LEU A 28 2.46 -7.37 -10.38
N ARG A 29 3.15 -6.24 -10.47
CA ARG A 29 3.48 -5.62 -11.76
C ARG A 29 4.42 -6.50 -12.57
N PHE A 30 5.38 -7.11 -11.91
CA PHE A 30 6.31 -8.05 -12.54
C PHE A 30 5.55 -9.27 -13.10
N SER A 31 4.66 -9.83 -12.30
CA SER A 31 3.82 -10.97 -12.74
C SER A 31 2.97 -10.59 -13.95
N GLN A 32 2.42 -9.40 -13.97
CA GLN A 32 1.64 -8.89 -15.09
C GLN A 32 2.48 -8.80 -16.37
N ALA A 33 3.70 -8.30 -16.23
CA ALA A 33 4.63 -8.15 -17.35
C ALA A 33 5.05 -9.49 -17.94
N THR A 34 5.10 -10.56 -17.12
CA THR A 34 5.45 -11.91 -17.58
C THR A 34 4.26 -12.71 -18.11
N GLY A 35 3.07 -12.09 -18.14
CA GLY A 35 1.87 -12.73 -18.66
C GLY A 35 1.12 -13.58 -17.66
N SER A 36 1.53 -13.58 -16.39
CA SER A 36 0.81 -14.28 -15.33
C SER A 36 -0.53 -13.62 -15.06
N LEU A 37 -1.53 -14.43 -14.69
CA LEU A 37 -2.84 -13.91 -14.31
C LEU A 37 -2.74 -13.13 -13.02
N THR A 38 -2.99 -11.83 -13.09
CA THR A 38 -3.00 -10.94 -11.93
C THR A 38 -4.39 -10.34 -11.78
N ASN A 39 -4.91 -10.38 -10.58
CA ASN A 39 -6.21 -9.77 -10.29
C ASN A 39 -6.08 -8.25 -10.29
N PRO A 40 -6.74 -7.53 -11.24
CA PRO A 40 -6.66 -6.07 -11.28
C PRO A 40 -7.15 -5.40 -9.99
N MET A 41 -8.08 -6.05 -9.29
CA MET A 41 -8.58 -5.52 -8.01
C MET A 41 -7.51 -5.51 -6.93
N GLN A 42 -6.62 -6.50 -6.92
CA GLN A 42 -5.49 -6.52 -5.98
C GLN A 42 -4.57 -5.32 -6.20
N LEU A 43 -4.22 -5.04 -7.46
CA LEU A 43 -3.41 -3.88 -7.80
C LEU A 43 -4.06 -2.58 -7.35
N HIS A 44 -5.34 -2.45 -7.63
CA HIS A 44 -6.11 -1.27 -7.27
C HIS A 44 -6.15 -1.07 -5.75
N ASN A 45 -6.41 -2.13 -5.01
CA ASN A 45 -6.49 -2.09 -3.55
C ASN A 45 -5.13 -1.72 -2.92
N ILE A 46 -4.05 -2.29 -3.43
CA ILE A 46 -2.71 -1.99 -2.95
C ILE A 46 -2.37 -0.51 -3.19
N LYS A 47 -2.68 0.01 -4.36
CA LYS A 47 -2.47 1.42 -4.68
C LYS A 47 -3.25 2.34 -3.76
N LYS A 48 -4.51 1.98 -3.46
CA LYS A 48 -5.34 2.74 -2.52
C LYS A 48 -4.75 2.74 -1.13
N ASP A 49 -4.31 1.59 -0.66
CA ASP A 49 -3.72 1.47 0.68
C ASP A 49 -2.44 2.31 0.79
N ILE A 50 -1.59 2.26 -0.22
CA ILE A 50 -0.37 3.08 -0.28
C ILE A 50 -0.73 4.56 -0.21
N ALA A 51 -1.72 5.00 -0.99
CA ALA A 51 -2.15 6.39 -1.02
C ALA A 51 -2.70 6.83 0.34
N ARG A 52 -3.49 5.99 0.99
CA ARG A 52 -4.05 6.28 2.31
C ARG A 52 -2.96 6.42 3.37
N ILE A 53 -2.00 5.51 3.38
CA ILE A 53 -0.89 5.57 4.34
C ILE A 53 -0.06 6.84 4.10
N ASN A 54 0.25 7.16 2.85
CA ASN A 54 0.98 8.37 2.50
C ASN A 54 0.23 9.63 2.95
N THR A 55 -1.08 9.67 2.78
CA THR A 55 -1.90 10.80 3.21
C THR A 55 -1.83 10.98 4.72
N ILE A 56 -1.98 9.90 5.47
CA ILE A 56 -1.92 9.94 6.94
C ILE A 56 -0.54 10.38 7.43
N LEU A 57 0.53 9.85 6.84
CA LEU A 57 1.89 10.25 7.19
C LEU A 57 2.12 11.73 6.90
N ARG A 58 1.58 12.23 5.79
CA ARG A 58 1.66 13.64 5.44
C ARG A 58 0.91 14.52 6.43
N GLU A 59 -0.27 14.10 6.86
CA GLU A 59 -1.05 14.80 7.88
C GLU A 59 -0.27 14.90 9.19
N ARG A 60 0.43 13.84 9.58
CA ARG A 60 1.20 13.81 10.82
C ARG A 60 2.42 14.71 10.80
N LYS A 61 2.95 14.99 9.61
CA LYS A 61 4.10 15.90 9.46
C LYS A 61 3.69 17.37 9.40
N ALA A 62 2.46 17.62 9.05
CA ALA A 62 1.96 18.99 8.87
C ALA A 62 1.73 19.72 10.21
#